data_6c198b321cf33ae9f4d23618d7813926
#
_entry.id   6c198b321cf33ae9f4d23618d7813926
#
_cell.length_a   1.000
_cell.length_b   1.000
_cell.length_c   1.000
_cell.angle_alpha   90.00
_cell.angle_beta   90.00
_cell.angle_gamma   90.00
#
_symmetry.space_group_name_H-M   'P 1'
#
loop_
_entity.id
_entity.type
_entity.pdbx_description
1 polymer ?
#
loop_
_entity_poly.entity_id
_entity_poly.type
_entity_poly.pdbx_seq_one_letter_code
_entity_poly.pdbx_strand_id
1 'polypeptide(L)'
;LDYLFKCLSASGKDIYDGYFVFDADNYVDPNFVKEMNATFDSGHFAALTSYRNSKNFGANWISAGYGLWFLREARFLNFPRMLLGTNCAISGTGFLVSGEVIRENGGWPFHLLTEDIEFSVNCAIEGKVIGYCDKAVIYDEQPVKFGQSWTQRLRWSKGFYQVDWHYSWGLIKGLFQGGRKSFSCYDIFMTVAPGMFFT
;
A
#
# COMPACT_ATOMS: atom_id res chain seq x y z
N LEU A 1 -14.37 0.14 0.90
CA LEU A 1 -14.04 -0.73 -0.24
C LEU A 1 -14.87 -2.03 -0.22
N ASP A 2 -14.95 -2.74 0.91
CA ASP A 2 -15.63 -4.04 1.01
C ASP A 2 -17.08 -4.02 0.48
N TYR A 3 -17.89 -3.03 0.92
CA TYR A 3 -19.26 -2.89 0.44
C TYR A 3 -19.35 -2.71 -1.09
N LEU A 4 -18.44 -1.91 -1.66
CA LEU A 4 -18.39 -1.68 -3.11
C LEU A 4 -18.08 -2.97 -3.87
N PHE A 5 -17.06 -3.72 -3.45
CA PHE A 5 -16.69 -4.97 -4.11
C PHE A 5 -17.79 -6.04 -3.98
N LYS A 6 -18.46 -6.13 -2.84
CA LYS A 6 -19.63 -7.02 -2.67
C LYS A 6 -20.78 -6.63 -3.60
N CYS A 7 -21.05 -5.34 -3.79
CA CYS A 7 -22.06 -4.89 -4.75
C CYS A 7 -21.67 -5.19 -6.19
N LEU A 8 -20.41 -5.03 -6.58
CA LEU A 8 -19.91 -5.37 -7.91
C LEU A 8 -20.04 -6.87 -8.18
N SER A 9 -19.65 -7.72 -7.24
CA SER A 9 -19.78 -9.16 -7.33
C SER A 9 -21.25 -9.59 -7.43
N ALA A 10 -22.11 -9.07 -6.55
CA ALA A 10 -23.55 -9.36 -6.58
C ALA A 10 -24.24 -8.93 -7.89
N SER A 11 -23.72 -7.90 -8.57
CA SER A 11 -24.24 -7.43 -9.87
C SER A 11 -23.65 -8.15 -11.07
N GLY A 12 -22.76 -9.13 -10.87
CA GLY A 12 -22.03 -9.83 -11.96
C GLY A 12 -21.06 -8.94 -12.72
N LYS A 13 -20.61 -7.83 -12.10
CA LYS A 13 -19.67 -6.86 -12.69
C LYS A 13 -18.24 -6.98 -12.15
N ASP A 14 -17.90 -8.07 -11.50
CA ASP A 14 -16.56 -8.38 -10.98
C ASP A 14 -15.65 -9.04 -12.04
N ILE A 15 -15.81 -8.61 -13.29
CA ILE A 15 -15.15 -9.18 -14.48
C ILE A 15 -13.82 -8.48 -14.83
N TYR A 16 -13.44 -7.43 -14.11
CA TYR A 16 -12.25 -6.65 -14.41
C TYR A 16 -10.98 -7.35 -13.92
N ASP A 17 -9.88 -7.18 -14.67
CA ASP A 17 -8.56 -7.73 -14.31
C ASP A 17 -7.96 -7.01 -13.11
N GLY A 18 -8.32 -5.74 -12.89
CA GLY A 18 -7.87 -4.96 -11.75
C GLY A 18 -8.74 -3.73 -11.48
N TYR A 19 -8.58 -3.20 -10.28
CA TYR A 19 -9.31 -2.03 -9.79
C TYR A 19 -8.34 -0.98 -9.28
N PHE A 20 -8.45 0.23 -9.81
CA PHE A 20 -7.72 1.38 -9.28
C PHE A 20 -8.44 1.99 -8.09
N VAL A 21 -7.68 2.32 -7.06
CA VAL A 21 -8.18 2.99 -5.86
C VAL A 21 -7.49 4.34 -5.70
N PHE A 22 -8.29 5.39 -5.67
CA PHE A 22 -7.83 6.78 -5.49
C PHE A 22 -8.66 7.49 -4.42
N ASP A 23 -8.02 8.35 -3.67
CA ASP A 23 -8.71 9.33 -2.84
C ASP A 23 -9.28 10.45 -3.73
N ALA A 24 -10.39 11.04 -3.31
CA ALA A 24 -11.12 12.04 -4.11
C ALA A 24 -10.34 13.33 -4.38
N ASP A 25 -9.29 13.60 -3.62
CA ASP A 25 -8.43 14.78 -3.70
C ASP A 25 -7.13 14.53 -4.48
N ASN A 26 -6.92 13.33 -5.02
CA ASN A 26 -5.71 13.03 -5.78
C ASN A 26 -5.72 13.67 -7.17
N TYR A 27 -4.57 14.21 -7.58
CA TYR A 27 -4.27 14.49 -8.96
C TYR A 27 -3.41 13.38 -9.53
N VAL A 28 -3.81 12.88 -10.68
CA VAL A 28 -3.19 11.71 -11.31
C VAL A 28 -2.43 12.18 -12.56
N ASP A 29 -1.18 11.74 -12.72
CA ASP A 29 -0.42 12.00 -13.95
C ASP A 29 -1.17 11.44 -15.17
N PRO A 30 -1.21 12.16 -16.32
CA PRO A 30 -1.91 11.68 -17.51
C PRO A 30 -1.47 10.30 -18.02
N ASN A 31 -0.24 9.88 -17.74
CA ASN A 31 0.27 8.57 -18.14
C ASN A 31 0.08 7.49 -17.05
N PHE A 32 -0.48 7.82 -15.91
CA PHE A 32 -0.58 6.94 -14.75
C PHE A 32 -1.16 5.57 -15.11
N VAL A 33 -2.35 5.54 -15.70
CA VAL A 33 -3.05 4.29 -16.06
C VAL A 33 -2.23 3.47 -17.05
N LYS A 34 -1.62 4.12 -18.03
CA LYS A 34 -0.76 3.47 -19.03
C LYS A 34 0.44 2.77 -18.37
N GLU A 35 1.15 3.49 -17.49
CA GLU A 35 2.35 2.97 -16.83
C GLU A 35 2.00 1.85 -15.82
N MET A 36 0.89 2.02 -15.10
CA MET A 36 0.39 0.98 -14.18
C MET A 36 -0.01 -0.29 -14.93
N ASN A 37 -0.78 -0.18 -16.03
CA ASN A 37 -1.17 -1.33 -16.84
C ASN A 37 0.05 -2.04 -17.43
N ALA A 38 0.99 -1.29 -18.01
CA ALA A 38 2.21 -1.87 -18.57
C ALA A 38 3.04 -2.63 -17.49
N THR A 39 3.08 -2.12 -16.27
CA THR A 39 3.73 -2.78 -15.16
C THR A 39 2.94 -4.00 -14.70
N PHE A 40 1.62 -3.91 -14.61
CA PHE A 40 0.74 -5.01 -14.19
C PHE A 40 0.83 -6.20 -15.16
N ASP A 41 0.82 -5.92 -16.46
CA ASP A 41 0.93 -6.93 -17.52
C ASP A 41 2.33 -7.59 -17.58
N SER A 42 3.34 -6.97 -17.00
CA SER A 42 4.72 -7.50 -16.98
C SER A 42 4.96 -8.63 -15.98
N GLY A 43 4.02 -8.89 -15.08
CA GLY A 43 4.18 -9.92 -14.04
C GLY A 43 2.87 -10.34 -13.37
N HIS A 44 3.00 -11.22 -12.40
CA HIS A 44 1.86 -11.67 -11.59
C HIS A 44 1.84 -10.91 -10.27
N PHE A 45 1.06 -9.86 -10.22
CA PHE A 45 0.94 -9.01 -9.04
C PHE A 45 -0.45 -9.11 -8.40
N ALA A 46 -0.48 -9.28 -7.08
CA ALA A 46 -1.71 -9.16 -6.29
C ALA A 46 -2.19 -7.70 -6.26
N ALA A 47 -1.25 -6.77 -6.25
CA ALA A 47 -1.49 -5.34 -6.34
C ALA A 47 -0.24 -4.62 -6.84
N LEU A 48 -0.42 -3.38 -7.31
CA LEU A 48 0.67 -2.45 -7.60
C LEU A 48 0.45 -1.16 -6.83
N THR A 49 1.48 -0.66 -6.17
CA THR A 49 1.49 0.70 -5.63
C THR A 49 2.25 1.64 -6.56
N SER A 50 1.99 2.93 -6.46
CA SER A 50 2.54 3.98 -7.32
C SER A 50 3.43 4.95 -6.55
N TYR A 51 4.04 5.90 -7.24
CA TYR A 51 4.77 6.99 -6.61
C TYR A 51 3.80 8.06 -6.11
N ARG A 52 3.57 8.09 -4.80
CA ARG A 52 2.80 9.13 -4.13
C ARG A 52 3.67 10.36 -3.89
N ASN A 53 3.30 11.49 -4.48
CA ASN A 53 3.98 12.77 -4.35
C ASN A 53 3.06 13.78 -3.64
N SER A 54 3.60 14.92 -3.21
CA SER A 54 2.85 15.97 -2.52
C SER A 54 2.52 17.13 -3.46
N LYS A 55 1.24 17.55 -3.51
CA LYS A 55 0.80 18.76 -4.25
C LYS A 55 1.34 20.04 -3.61
N ASN A 56 1.43 20.07 -2.32
CA ASN A 56 1.69 21.26 -1.51
C ASN A 56 2.98 21.18 -0.70
N PHE A 57 4.02 20.52 -1.26
CA PHE A 57 5.33 20.36 -0.62
C PHE A 57 5.89 21.67 -0.07
N GLY A 58 5.78 22.77 -0.83
CA GLY A 58 6.31 24.09 -0.48
C GLY A 58 5.42 24.91 0.47
N ALA A 59 4.29 24.40 0.94
CA ALA A 59 3.37 25.20 1.77
C ALA A 59 3.93 25.51 3.15
N ASN A 60 4.52 24.52 3.83
CA ASN A 60 5.25 24.69 5.09
C ASN A 60 6.08 23.43 5.44
N TRP A 61 6.77 23.47 6.58
CA TRP A 61 7.62 22.37 7.05
C TRP A 61 6.85 21.06 7.33
N ILE A 62 5.55 21.14 7.70
CA ILE A 62 4.71 19.96 7.96
C ILE A 62 4.45 19.23 6.63
N SER A 63 3.93 19.94 5.62
CA SER A 63 3.67 19.35 4.29
C SER A 63 4.95 18.88 3.60
N ALA A 64 6.06 19.62 3.77
CA ALA A 64 7.37 19.19 3.30
C ALA A 64 7.82 17.88 3.96
N GLY A 65 7.61 17.74 5.28
CA GLY A 65 7.91 16.52 6.01
C GLY A 65 7.15 15.30 5.48
N TYR A 66 5.87 15.45 5.15
CA TYR A 66 5.09 14.39 4.49
C TYR A 66 5.61 14.06 3.09
N GLY A 67 5.94 15.07 2.29
CA GLY A 67 6.50 14.87 0.96
C GLY A 67 7.82 14.09 1.01
N LEU A 68 8.71 14.41 1.97
CA LEU A 68 9.94 13.65 2.19
C LEU A 68 9.68 12.23 2.68
N TRP A 69 8.66 12.02 3.51
CA TRP A 69 8.26 10.69 3.95
C TRP A 69 7.83 9.81 2.77
N PHE A 70 6.93 10.30 1.91
CA PHE A 70 6.48 9.55 0.73
C PHE A 70 7.57 9.36 -0.32
N LEU A 71 8.48 10.34 -0.49
CA LEU A 71 9.67 10.17 -1.32
C LEU A 71 10.55 9.03 -0.80
N ARG A 72 10.80 8.98 0.53
CA ARG A 72 11.55 7.88 1.15
C ARG A 72 10.88 6.54 0.90
N GLU A 73 9.56 6.46 1.11
CA GLU A 73 8.79 5.24 0.91
C GLU A 73 8.86 4.75 -0.55
N ALA A 74 8.66 5.65 -1.50
CA ALA A 74 8.72 5.33 -2.93
C ALA A 74 10.13 4.92 -3.37
N ARG A 75 11.13 5.77 -3.12
CA ARG A 75 12.47 5.63 -3.71
C ARG A 75 13.40 4.72 -2.93
N PHE A 76 13.28 4.65 -1.61
CA PHE A 76 14.22 3.94 -0.76
C PHE A 76 13.63 2.66 -0.13
N LEU A 77 12.32 2.45 -0.24
CA LEU A 77 11.67 1.21 0.20
C LEU A 77 11.04 0.47 -0.98
N ASN A 78 10.00 1.01 -1.61
CA ASN A 78 9.24 0.27 -2.64
C ASN A 78 10.05 0.04 -3.92
N PHE A 79 10.83 1.01 -4.39
CA PHE A 79 11.66 0.83 -5.58
C PHE A 79 12.70 -0.30 -5.41
N PRO A 80 13.52 -0.35 -4.33
CA PRO A 80 14.42 -1.49 -4.08
C PRO A 80 13.67 -2.83 -3.90
N ARG A 81 12.52 -2.83 -3.23
CA ARG A 81 11.68 -4.02 -3.07
C ARG A 81 11.26 -4.59 -4.43
N MET A 82 10.80 -3.72 -5.33
CA MET A 82 10.44 -4.12 -6.69
C MET A 82 11.62 -4.74 -7.44
N LEU A 83 12.81 -4.13 -7.35
CA LEU A 83 14.03 -4.67 -7.99
C LEU A 83 14.46 -6.01 -7.42
N LEU A 84 14.30 -6.23 -6.14
CA LEU A 84 14.61 -7.49 -5.45
C LEU A 84 13.52 -8.55 -5.62
N GLY A 85 12.36 -8.18 -6.17
CA GLY A 85 11.19 -9.04 -6.28
C GLY A 85 10.60 -9.43 -4.92
N THR A 86 10.69 -8.53 -3.94
CA THR A 86 10.07 -8.66 -2.61
C THR A 86 8.82 -7.80 -2.53
N ASN A 87 8.03 -7.95 -1.46
CA ASN A 87 6.76 -7.23 -1.35
C ASN A 87 6.97 -5.73 -1.07
N CYS A 88 6.36 -4.90 -1.92
CA CYS A 88 6.12 -3.50 -1.64
C CYS A 88 4.99 -3.34 -0.61
N ALA A 89 4.89 -2.15 -0.02
CA ALA A 89 3.77 -1.77 0.83
C ALA A 89 2.89 -0.73 0.11
N ILE A 90 1.58 -0.88 0.20
CA ILE A 90 0.63 0.12 -0.31
C ILE A 90 0.58 1.29 0.67
N SER A 91 0.42 2.49 0.15
CA SER A 91 0.44 3.75 0.89
C SER A 91 -0.90 4.50 0.79
N GLY A 92 -1.99 3.83 1.08
CA GLY A 92 -3.34 4.39 1.24
C GLY A 92 -4.07 4.68 -0.06
N THR A 93 -3.42 5.21 -1.08
CA THR A 93 -4.06 5.67 -2.32
C THR A 93 -3.16 5.48 -3.55
N GLY A 94 -3.74 5.61 -4.75
CA GLY A 94 -2.99 5.48 -6.00
C GLY A 94 -2.45 4.08 -6.24
N PHE A 95 -3.22 3.06 -5.94
CA PHE A 95 -2.84 1.68 -6.16
C PHE A 95 -3.83 0.94 -7.07
N LEU A 96 -3.36 -0.14 -7.66
CA LEU A 96 -4.17 -1.10 -8.40
C LEU A 96 -4.20 -2.40 -7.61
N VAL A 97 -5.37 -2.99 -7.41
CA VAL A 97 -5.54 -4.33 -6.85
C VAL A 97 -6.05 -5.28 -7.93
N SER A 98 -5.49 -6.49 -8.00
CA SER A 98 -5.92 -7.52 -8.93
C SER A 98 -7.37 -7.95 -8.69
N GLY A 99 -8.13 -8.07 -9.75
CA GLY A 99 -9.50 -8.63 -9.69
C GLY A 99 -9.52 -10.06 -9.19
N GLU A 100 -8.48 -10.85 -9.47
CA GLU A 100 -8.32 -12.20 -8.96
C GLU A 100 -8.29 -12.21 -7.42
N VAL A 101 -7.47 -11.35 -6.82
CA VAL A 101 -7.36 -11.24 -5.35
C VAL A 101 -8.67 -10.80 -4.72
N ILE A 102 -9.41 -9.89 -5.35
CA ILE A 102 -10.73 -9.47 -4.85
C ILE A 102 -11.72 -10.64 -4.88
N ARG A 103 -11.72 -11.44 -5.95
CA ARG A 103 -12.60 -12.63 -6.05
C ARG A 103 -12.21 -13.71 -5.06
N GLU A 104 -10.92 -14.01 -4.91
CA GLU A 104 -10.41 -14.99 -3.94
C GLU A 104 -10.80 -14.65 -2.50
N ASN A 105 -10.72 -13.37 -2.14
CA ASN A 105 -11.06 -12.87 -0.82
C ASN A 105 -12.58 -12.68 -0.61
N GLY A 106 -13.40 -12.81 -1.64
CA GLY A 106 -14.82 -12.52 -1.59
C GLY A 106 -15.14 -11.04 -1.33
N GLY A 107 -14.24 -10.13 -1.71
CA GLY A 107 -14.31 -8.69 -1.51
C GLY A 107 -13.04 -8.10 -0.91
N TRP A 108 -13.19 -7.11 -0.02
CA TRP A 108 -12.10 -6.44 0.70
C TRP A 108 -12.23 -6.65 2.22
N PRO A 109 -11.74 -7.78 2.77
CA PRO A 109 -11.96 -8.14 4.18
C PRO A 109 -11.03 -7.42 5.16
N PHE A 110 -10.37 -6.34 4.74
CA PHE A 110 -9.41 -5.58 5.53
C PHE A 110 -10.11 -4.37 6.17
N HIS A 111 -10.16 -4.32 7.50
CA HIS A 111 -11.00 -3.38 8.24
C HIS A 111 -10.27 -2.62 9.36
N LEU A 112 -8.98 -2.83 9.53
CA LEU A 112 -8.18 -2.10 10.51
C LEU A 112 -8.01 -0.62 10.07
N LEU A 113 -7.54 0.22 10.97
CA LEU A 113 -7.39 1.66 10.70
C LEU A 113 -6.41 2.01 9.56
N THR A 114 -5.54 1.06 9.23
CA THR A 114 -4.60 1.10 8.10
C THR A 114 -4.82 -0.16 7.28
N GLU A 115 -5.95 -0.23 6.58
CA GLU A 115 -6.37 -1.38 5.77
C GLU A 115 -5.42 -1.67 4.61
N ASP A 116 -4.71 -0.65 4.14
CA ASP A 116 -3.66 -0.71 3.12
C ASP A 116 -2.43 -1.50 3.61
N ILE A 117 -2.00 -1.20 4.83
CA ILE A 117 -0.91 -1.93 5.51
C ILE A 117 -1.37 -3.33 5.89
N GLU A 118 -2.60 -3.48 6.39
CA GLU A 118 -3.21 -4.79 6.69
C GLU A 118 -3.17 -5.70 5.45
N PHE A 119 -3.63 -5.20 4.31
CA PHE A 119 -3.57 -5.91 3.03
C PHE A 119 -2.13 -6.24 2.63
N SER A 120 -1.20 -5.29 2.77
CA SER A 120 0.21 -5.49 2.42
C SER A 120 0.86 -6.59 3.24
N VAL A 121 0.58 -6.62 4.54
CA VAL A 121 1.04 -7.66 5.47
C VAL A 121 0.44 -9.02 5.11
N ASN A 122 -0.86 -9.07 4.84
CA ASN A 122 -1.54 -10.31 4.45
C ASN A 122 -0.95 -10.89 3.17
N CYS A 123 -0.71 -10.05 2.15
CA CYS A 123 -0.05 -10.48 0.91
C CYS A 123 1.33 -11.09 1.17
N ALA A 124 2.15 -10.49 2.05
CA ALA A 124 3.45 -11.04 2.40
C ALA A 124 3.34 -12.42 3.07
N ILE A 125 2.39 -12.60 4.00
CA ILE A 125 2.14 -13.87 4.68
C ILE A 125 1.66 -14.95 3.69
N GLU A 126 0.79 -14.60 2.74
CA GLU A 126 0.29 -15.51 1.72
C GLU A 126 1.32 -15.78 0.61
N GLY A 127 2.37 -14.97 0.49
CA GLY A 127 3.36 -15.04 -0.58
C GLY A 127 2.86 -14.45 -1.90
N LYS A 128 1.81 -13.63 -1.84
CA LYS A 128 1.30 -12.82 -2.96
C LYS A 128 2.18 -11.58 -3.12
N VAL A 129 2.51 -11.22 -4.36
CA VAL A 129 3.47 -10.13 -4.63
C VAL A 129 2.75 -8.81 -4.84
N ILE A 130 3.12 -7.81 -4.07
CA ILE A 130 2.78 -6.41 -4.34
C ILE A 130 3.98 -5.76 -5.03
N GLY A 131 3.76 -5.24 -6.24
CA GLY A 131 4.79 -4.54 -7.00
C GLY A 131 4.71 -3.02 -6.83
N TYR A 132 5.63 -2.31 -7.49
CA TYR A 132 5.71 -0.84 -7.47
C TYR A 132 5.97 -0.32 -8.89
N CYS A 133 5.22 0.71 -9.29
CA CYS A 133 5.41 1.41 -10.56
C CYS A 133 5.97 2.82 -10.31
N ASP A 134 7.25 3.00 -10.57
CA ASP A 134 7.98 4.26 -10.38
C ASP A 134 7.51 5.40 -11.31
N LYS A 135 7.01 5.06 -12.49
CA LYS A 135 6.57 6.02 -13.51
C LYS A 135 5.12 6.46 -13.32
N ALA A 136 4.34 5.74 -12.56
CA ALA A 136 2.97 6.11 -12.23
C ALA A 136 2.98 7.05 -11.01
N VAL A 137 2.68 8.33 -11.25
CA VAL A 137 2.76 9.36 -10.20
C VAL A 137 1.38 9.88 -9.85
N ILE A 138 1.07 9.96 -8.57
CA ILE A 138 -0.07 10.69 -8.03
C ILE A 138 0.42 11.85 -7.16
N TYR A 139 -0.40 12.87 -7.07
CA TYR A 139 -0.17 14.04 -6.24
C TYR A 139 -1.31 14.16 -5.23
N ASP A 140 -0.95 14.12 -3.97
CA ASP A 140 -1.85 14.15 -2.83
C ASP A 140 -1.66 15.40 -1.99
N GLU A 141 -2.70 15.89 -1.33
CA GLU A 141 -2.65 17.07 -0.49
C GLU A 141 -2.28 16.73 0.95
N GLN A 142 -1.23 17.35 1.45
CA GLN A 142 -0.72 17.05 2.78
C GLN A 142 -1.20 18.07 3.82
N PRO A 143 -1.39 17.66 5.09
CA PRO A 143 -1.72 18.57 6.17
C PRO A 143 -0.75 19.74 6.29
N VAL A 144 -1.28 20.93 6.48
CA VAL A 144 -0.50 22.15 6.76
C VAL A 144 -0.62 22.62 8.21
N LYS A 145 -1.56 22.06 8.97
CA LYS A 145 -1.78 22.40 10.38
C LYS A 145 -1.27 21.28 11.30
N PHE A 146 -0.54 21.66 12.35
CA PHE A 146 0.01 20.70 13.30
C PHE A 146 -1.06 19.78 13.92
N GLY A 147 -2.18 20.31 14.39
CA GLY A 147 -3.25 19.50 14.98
C GLY A 147 -3.82 18.45 14.01
N GLN A 148 -4.00 18.82 12.74
CA GLN A 148 -4.44 17.88 11.70
C GLN A 148 -3.40 16.76 11.47
N SER A 149 -2.14 17.15 11.34
CA SER A 149 -1.01 16.22 11.20
C SER A 149 -0.90 15.26 12.39
N TRP A 150 -1.02 15.81 13.61
CA TRP A 150 -0.98 15.02 14.85
C TRP A 150 -2.09 13.96 14.89
N THR A 151 -3.33 14.37 14.63
CA THR A 151 -4.48 13.45 14.61
C THR A 151 -4.31 12.34 13.56
N GLN A 152 -3.84 12.69 12.36
CA GLN A 152 -3.59 11.72 11.30
C GLN A 152 -2.49 10.72 11.68
N ARG A 153 -1.36 11.21 12.22
CA ARG A 153 -0.25 10.33 12.65
C ARG A 153 -0.64 9.41 13.81
N LEU A 154 -1.43 9.90 14.76
CA LEU A 154 -1.98 9.06 15.82
C LEU A 154 -2.87 7.93 15.28
N ARG A 155 -3.71 8.24 14.26
CA ARG A 155 -4.53 7.23 13.59
C ARG A 155 -3.64 6.18 12.91
N TRP A 156 -2.61 6.60 12.19
CA TRP A 156 -1.67 5.68 11.55
C TRP A 156 -0.93 4.82 12.57
N SER A 157 -0.37 5.43 13.61
CA SER A 157 0.30 4.71 14.68
C SER A 157 -0.59 3.64 15.30
N LYS A 158 -1.84 4.00 15.64
CA LYS A 158 -2.82 3.04 16.16
C LYS A 158 -3.11 1.92 15.17
N GLY A 159 -3.23 2.23 13.87
CA GLY A 159 -3.45 1.23 12.83
C GLY A 159 -2.28 0.25 12.72
N PHE A 160 -1.04 0.74 12.72
CA PHE A 160 0.16 -0.11 12.71
C PHE A 160 0.20 -1.05 13.93
N TYR A 161 -0.10 -0.57 15.16
CA TYR A 161 -0.20 -1.43 16.35
C TYR A 161 -1.27 -2.51 16.20
N GLN A 162 -2.43 -2.18 15.61
CA GLN A 162 -3.48 -3.15 15.36
C GLN A 162 -3.02 -4.23 14.38
N VAL A 163 -2.37 -3.84 13.28
CA VAL A 163 -1.84 -4.78 12.29
C VAL A 163 -0.75 -5.65 12.92
N ASP A 164 0.19 -5.05 13.66
CA ASP A 164 1.24 -5.79 14.36
C ASP A 164 0.64 -6.85 15.29
N TRP A 165 -0.29 -6.45 16.15
CA TRP A 165 -0.94 -7.37 17.09
C TRP A 165 -1.64 -8.56 16.40
N HIS A 166 -2.30 -8.33 15.27
CA HIS A 166 -3.06 -9.38 14.57
C HIS A 166 -2.19 -10.28 13.70
N TYR A 167 -1.13 -9.74 13.10
CA TYR A 167 -0.41 -10.39 12.00
C TYR A 167 1.04 -10.78 12.31
N SER A 168 1.67 -10.27 13.38
CA SER A 168 3.08 -10.55 13.70
C SER A 168 3.39 -12.03 13.77
N TRP A 169 2.50 -12.84 14.35
CA TRP A 169 2.70 -14.28 14.41
C TRP A 169 2.73 -14.93 13.02
N GLY A 170 1.90 -14.46 12.09
CA GLY A 170 1.90 -14.90 10.69
C GLY A 170 3.21 -14.54 10.00
N LEU A 171 3.68 -13.29 10.17
CA LEU A 171 4.96 -12.82 9.63
C LEU A 171 6.14 -13.63 10.19
N ILE A 172 6.18 -13.86 11.51
CA ILE A 172 7.23 -14.66 12.14
C ILE A 172 7.25 -16.09 11.58
N LYS A 173 6.10 -16.73 11.40
CA LYS A 173 6.03 -18.05 10.74
C LYS A 173 6.54 -17.97 9.30
N GLY A 174 6.23 -16.91 8.58
CA GLY A 174 6.69 -16.67 7.22
C GLY A 174 8.21 -16.59 7.09
N LEU A 175 8.92 -16.11 8.13
CA LEU A 175 10.40 -16.05 8.15
C LEU A 175 11.05 -17.43 7.92
N PHE A 176 10.41 -18.49 8.33
CA PHE A 176 10.96 -19.86 8.26
C PHE A 176 10.53 -20.63 7.01
N GLN A 177 9.78 -20.02 6.09
CA GLN A 177 9.31 -20.69 4.87
C GLN A 177 10.32 -20.67 3.71
N GLY A 178 11.41 -19.91 3.86
CA GLY A 178 12.49 -19.83 2.89
C GLY A 178 12.20 -18.93 1.67
N GLY A 179 13.26 -18.64 0.91
CA GLY A 179 13.18 -17.89 -0.33
C GLY A 179 12.73 -16.42 -0.19
N ARG A 180 12.15 -15.90 -1.27
CA ARG A 180 11.69 -14.50 -1.34
C ARG A 180 10.60 -14.20 -0.32
N LYS A 181 9.73 -15.17 -0.02
CA LYS A 181 8.66 -15.01 0.95
C LYS A 181 9.21 -14.76 2.35
N SER A 182 10.24 -15.50 2.76
CA SER A 182 10.90 -15.29 4.05
C SER A 182 11.44 -13.86 4.19
N PHE A 183 12.14 -13.37 3.17
CA PHE A 183 12.66 -12.02 3.17
C PHE A 183 11.54 -10.96 3.15
N SER A 184 10.49 -11.17 2.36
CA SER A 184 9.31 -10.27 2.35
C SER A 184 8.65 -10.20 3.73
N CYS A 185 8.47 -11.33 4.40
CA CYS A 185 7.91 -11.37 5.76
C CYS A 185 8.83 -10.64 6.76
N TYR A 186 10.15 -10.80 6.64
CA TYR A 186 11.11 -10.08 7.48
C TYR A 186 11.02 -8.57 7.27
N ASP A 187 11.10 -8.12 6.01
CA ASP A 187 11.12 -6.70 5.68
C ASP A 187 9.79 -6.00 6.05
N ILE A 188 8.66 -6.64 5.78
CA ILE A 188 7.35 -6.13 6.20
C ILE A 188 7.20 -6.16 7.72
N PHE A 189 7.68 -7.19 8.41
CA PHE A 189 7.71 -7.21 9.88
C PHE A 189 8.54 -6.05 10.43
N MET A 190 9.74 -5.80 9.88
CA MET A 190 10.57 -4.65 10.26
C MET A 190 9.92 -3.30 9.92
N THR A 191 9.01 -3.25 8.99
CA THR A 191 8.24 -2.05 8.65
C THR A 191 7.13 -1.79 9.67
N VAL A 192 6.43 -2.84 10.12
CA VAL A 192 5.25 -2.73 10.99
C VAL A 192 5.66 -2.68 12.47
N ALA A 193 6.44 -3.63 12.96
CA ALA A 193 6.74 -3.77 14.38
C ALA A 193 7.81 -2.79 14.91
N PRO A 194 9.04 -2.69 14.35
CA PRO A 194 10.08 -1.85 14.93
C PRO A 194 9.94 -0.37 14.59
N GLY A 195 9.31 -0.02 13.46
CA GLY A 195 9.06 1.39 13.12
C GLY A 195 8.28 2.13 14.20
N MET A 196 7.53 1.40 15.02
CA MET A 196 6.75 1.95 16.12
C MET A 196 7.57 2.14 17.42
N PHE A 197 8.68 1.41 17.59
CA PHE A 197 9.54 1.55 18.77
C PHE A 197 10.59 2.64 18.61
N PHE A 198 10.84 3.11 17.38
CA PHE A 198 11.87 4.09 17.05
C PHE A 198 11.31 5.44 16.56
N THR A 199 9.99 5.61 16.50
CA THR A 199 9.30 6.87 16.16
C THR A 199 8.48 7.41 17.31
#